data_a06c7595298c876a5b5fbd0ce17fcd3e
#
_entry.id   a06c7595298c876a5b5fbd0ce17fcd3e
#
_cell.length_a   1.000
_cell.length_b   1.000
_cell.length_c   1.000
_cell.angle_alpha   90.00
_cell.angle_beta   90.00
_cell.angle_gamma   90.00
#
_symmetry.space_group_name_H-M   'P 1'
#
loop_
_entity.id
_entity.type
_entity.pdbx_description
1 polymer ?
#
loop_
_entity_poly.entity_id
_entity_poly.type
_entity_poly.pdbx_seq_one_letter_code
_entity_poly.pdbx_strand_id
1 'polypeptide(L)'
;TMSEENESKNNAPQLKTPEELRRERLQPYWLDPRIDYPTPYSMLEYNGVPFSPLGGVQAISGQKKNGKTFVLTQLMAAMLAIGDDGEQIGHVADFLPGLKVPTRTLEHIGRPPRVLFVDTEMEKLNSAKVLRRVHWLCGWPMNEAQERFNVLWLRSVKADINTGKQAFQVRRDLILSAVDEVQPDVVFIDGIRDIIGSFNDETESAAWVGE
;
A
#
# COMPACT_ATOMS: atom_id res chain seq x y z
N THR A 1 19.21 41.68 -60.71
CA THR A 1 19.38 42.84 -59.81
C THR A 1 18.15 43.00 -58.97
N MET A 2 18.34 43.20 -57.68
CA MET A 2 17.40 43.54 -56.60
C MET A 2 16.83 42.36 -55.88
N SER A 3 17.47 41.98 -54.85
CA SER A 3 17.25 42.29 -53.41
C SER A 3 16.10 41.47 -52.84
N GLU A 4 16.44 40.25 -52.41
CA GLU A 4 15.67 39.51 -51.40
C GLU A 4 16.16 39.96 -50.02
N GLU A 5 15.48 40.91 -49.43
CA GLU A 5 15.68 41.33 -48.02
C GLU A 5 15.03 40.32 -47.07
N ASN A 6 15.88 39.72 -46.38
CA ASN A 6 15.90 39.08 -45.10
C ASN A 6 14.76 39.51 -44.14
N GLU A 7 13.68 38.70 -43.98
CA GLU A 7 12.81 38.72 -42.81
C GLU A 7 13.14 37.55 -41.89
N SER A 8 14.23 37.71 -41.15
CA SER A 8 14.48 36.94 -39.93
C SER A 8 13.57 37.44 -38.84
N LYS A 9 12.37 36.87 -38.77
CA LYS A 9 11.47 37.08 -37.62
C LYS A 9 12.09 36.47 -36.37
N ASN A 10 12.50 37.39 -35.50
CA ASN A 10 12.97 37.14 -34.13
C ASN A 10 11.91 36.39 -33.32
N ASN A 11 11.97 35.05 -33.28
CA ASN A 11 11.15 34.21 -32.40
C ASN A 11 11.79 34.16 -31.00
N ALA A 12 11.86 35.29 -30.32
CA ALA A 12 12.12 35.30 -28.87
C ALA A 12 10.94 34.62 -28.17
N PRO A 13 11.15 33.63 -27.26
CA PRO A 13 10.07 33.05 -26.52
C PRO A 13 9.34 34.12 -25.73
N GLN A 14 8.06 34.31 -26.03
CA GLN A 14 7.21 35.21 -25.27
C GLN A 14 7.15 34.73 -23.83
N LEU A 15 7.60 35.58 -22.88
CA LEU A 15 7.47 35.29 -21.45
C LEU A 15 5.99 35.24 -21.11
N LYS A 16 5.56 34.08 -20.60
CA LYS A 16 4.18 33.85 -20.16
C LYS A 16 3.82 34.78 -19.02
N THR A 17 2.62 35.27 -19.04
CA THR A 17 2.09 36.10 -17.94
C THR A 17 1.93 35.26 -16.66
N PRO A 18 1.92 35.89 -15.47
CA PRO A 18 1.66 35.16 -14.21
C PRO A 18 0.33 34.41 -14.21
N GLU A 19 -0.68 34.90 -14.94
CA GLU A 19 -1.99 34.23 -15.07
C GLU A 19 -1.92 32.98 -15.95
N GLU A 20 -1.18 33.02 -17.06
CA GLU A 20 -0.94 31.88 -17.94
C GLU A 20 -0.17 30.78 -17.21
N LEU A 21 0.88 31.13 -16.46
CA LEU A 21 1.64 30.20 -15.63
C LEU A 21 0.78 29.55 -14.56
N ARG A 22 -0.13 30.31 -13.92
CA ARG A 22 -1.08 29.76 -12.94
C ARG A 22 -2.05 28.79 -13.61
N ARG A 23 -2.60 29.16 -14.77
CA ARG A 23 -3.53 28.30 -15.51
C ARG A 23 -2.88 26.99 -15.93
N GLU A 24 -1.68 27.04 -16.49
CA GLU A 24 -0.93 25.85 -16.89
C GLU A 24 -0.61 24.94 -15.68
N ARG A 25 -0.22 25.55 -14.55
CA ARG A 25 0.06 24.82 -13.32
C ARG A 25 -1.17 24.11 -12.76
N LEU A 26 -2.37 24.67 -12.91
CA LEU A 26 -3.61 24.10 -12.40
C LEU A 26 -4.27 23.13 -13.39
N GLN A 27 -3.96 23.28 -14.69
CA GLN A 27 -4.58 22.47 -15.76
C GLN A 27 -4.59 20.96 -15.48
N PRO A 28 -3.50 20.32 -15.03
CA PRO A 28 -3.48 18.88 -14.76
C PRO A 28 -4.40 18.43 -13.62
N TYR A 29 -4.84 19.34 -12.77
CA TYR A 29 -5.64 19.06 -11.58
C TYR A 29 -7.14 19.33 -11.75
N TRP A 30 -7.54 19.92 -12.90
CA TRP A 30 -8.94 20.12 -13.20
C TRP A 30 -9.56 18.82 -13.76
N LEU A 31 -10.60 18.33 -13.09
CA LEU A 31 -11.37 17.19 -13.59
C LEU A 31 -12.37 17.66 -14.64
N ASP A 32 -12.42 16.98 -15.78
CA ASP A 32 -13.39 17.21 -16.82
C ASP A 32 -14.45 16.09 -16.78
N PRO A 33 -15.73 16.39 -16.52
CA PRO A 33 -16.79 15.39 -16.44
C PRO A 33 -17.05 14.65 -17.78
N ARG A 34 -16.47 15.13 -18.87
CA ARG A 34 -16.57 14.49 -20.20
C ARG A 34 -15.51 13.40 -20.41
N ILE A 35 -14.50 13.33 -19.52
CA ILE A 35 -13.44 12.34 -19.59
C ILE A 35 -13.85 11.13 -18.76
N ASP A 36 -13.81 9.96 -19.39
CA ASP A 36 -13.96 8.69 -18.67
C ASP A 36 -12.62 8.35 -17.99
N TYR A 37 -12.56 8.57 -16.68
CA TYR A 37 -11.37 8.26 -15.89
C TYR A 37 -11.33 6.76 -15.60
N PRO A 38 -10.20 6.08 -15.84
CA PRO A 38 -10.11 4.65 -15.63
C PRO A 38 -10.33 4.29 -14.15
N THR A 39 -11.17 3.28 -13.92
CA THR A 39 -11.36 2.74 -12.58
C THR A 39 -10.05 2.10 -12.11
N PRO A 40 -9.49 2.49 -10.95
CA PRO A 40 -8.26 1.91 -10.44
C PRO A 40 -8.42 0.41 -10.20
N TYR A 41 -7.31 -0.33 -10.31
CA TYR A 41 -7.28 -1.71 -9.86
C TYR A 41 -7.49 -1.76 -8.35
N SER A 42 -8.14 -2.79 -7.87
CA SER A 42 -8.39 -2.98 -6.43
C SER A 42 -7.83 -4.31 -5.97
N MET A 43 -7.14 -4.30 -4.84
CA MET A 43 -6.60 -5.53 -4.26
C MET A 43 -7.67 -6.43 -3.65
N LEU A 44 -8.81 -5.86 -3.27
CA LEU A 44 -9.93 -6.62 -2.73
C LEU A 44 -11.27 -6.09 -3.26
N GLU A 45 -12.18 -7.03 -3.46
CA GLU A 45 -13.61 -6.79 -3.65
C GLU A 45 -14.43 -7.65 -2.69
N TYR A 46 -15.61 -7.17 -2.35
CA TYR A 46 -16.60 -7.93 -1.62
C TYR A 46 -17.91 -7.95 -2.42
N ASN A 47 -18.35 -9.15 -2.80
CA ASN A 47 -19.53 -9.35 -3.68
C ASN A 47 -19.48 -8.47 -4.94
N GLY A 48 -18.33 -8.36 -5.60
CA GLY A 48 -18.15 -7.57 -6.82
C GLY A 48 -17.95 -6.07 -6.58
N VAL A 49 -17.97 -5.59 -5.33
CA VAL A 49 -17.74 -4.18 -5.01
C VAL A 49 -16.27 -3.99 -4.58
N PRO A 50 -15.43 -3.31 -5.38
CA PRO A 50 -14.04 -3.06 -5.04
C PRO A 50 -13.93 -2.02 -3.92
N PHE A 51 -13.02 -2.24 -2.95
CA PHE A 51 -12.84 -1.32 -1.82
C PHE A 51 -11.38 -1.08 -1.40
N SER A 52 -10.41 -1.71 -2.05
CA SER A 52 -8.98 -1.57 -1.72
C SER A 52 -8.17 -1.21 -2.97
N PRO A 53 -8.22 0.05 -3.45
CA PRO A 53 -7.53 0.45 -4.67
C PRO A 53 -6.01 0.35 -4.52
N LEU A 54 -5.32 -0.08 -5.58
CA LEU A 54 -3.87 -0.04 -5.69
C LEU A 54 -3.37 1.40 -5.58
N GLY A 55 -2.26 1.60 -4.87
CA GLY A 55 -1.71 2.93 -4.59
C GLY A 55 -2.52 3.73 -3.56
N GLY A 56 -3.56 3.14 -2.96
CA GLY A 56 -4.37 3.76 -1.92
C GLY A 56 -3.92 3.35 -0.52
N VAL A 57 -4.21 4.22 0.45
CA VAL A 57 -4.05 3.94 1.88
C VAL A 57 -5.42 3.74 2.52
N GLN A 58 -5.55 2.71 3.33
CA GLN A 58 -6.77 2.40 4.05
C GLN A 58 -6.50 2.24 5.54
N ALA A 59 -7.40 2.73 6.38
CA ALA A 59 -7.28 2.62 7.82
C ALA A 59 -8.47 1.85 8.41
N ILE A 60 -8.16 0.88 9.27
CA ILE A 60 -9.15 0.19 10.10
C ILE A 60 -9.03 0.74 11.51
N SER A 61 -10.03 1.50 11.93
CA SER A 61 -10.08 2.06 13.27
C SER A 61 -11.12 1.35 14.13
N GLY A 62 -10.93 1.43 15.43
CA GLY A 62 -11.86 0.84 16.41
C GLY A 62 -11.25 0.80 17.81
N GLN A 63 -12.09 0.63 18.81
CA GLN A 63 -11.64 0.54 20.19
C GLN A 63 -10.70 -0.66 20.42
N LYS A 64 -9.91 -0.59 21.46
CA LYS A 64 -9.03 -1.70 21.86
C LYS A 64 -9.86 -2.98 22.10
N LYS A 65 -9.35 -4.12 21.64
CA LYS A 65 -10.00 -5.45 21.75
C LYS A 65 -11.23 -5.69 20.85
N ASN A 66 -11.54 -4.81 19.90
CA ASN A 66 -12.67 -4.98 18.96
C ASN A 66 -12.33 -5.80 17.71
N GLY A 67 -11.34 -6.68 17.77
CA GLY A 67 -11.08 -7.65 16.70
C GLY A 67 -10.40 -7.08 15.44
N LYS A 68 -9.78 -5.88 15.50
CA LYS A 68 -9.07 -5.30 14.33
C LYS A 68 -8.09 -6.26 13.69
N THR A 69 -7.22 -6.87 14.51
CA THR A 69 -6.22 -7.85 14.02
C THR A 69 -6.89 -9.08 13.41
N PHE A 70 -8.08 -9.46 13.89
CA PHE A 70 -8.84 -10.55 13.27
C PHE A 70 -9.31 -10.15 11.86
N VAL A 71 -9.83 -8.93 11.69
CA VAL A 71 -10.22 -8.40 10.38
C VAL A 71 -9.00 -8.33 9.45
N LEU A 72 -7.88 -7.76 9.91
CA LEU A 72 -6.63 -7.74 9.13
C LEU A 72 -6.22 -9.13 8.68
N THR A 73 -6.33 -10.14 9.56
CA THR A 73 -6.02 -11.54 9.24
C THR A 73 -6.87 -12.07 8.09
N GLN A 74 -8.17 -11.75 8.06
CA GLN A 74 -9.07 -12.17 6.98
C GLN A 74 -8.74 -11.46 5.66
N LEU A 75 -8.46 -10.16 5.70
CA LEU A 75 -8.07 -9.40 4.51
C LEU A 75 -6.75 -9.89 3.91
N MET A 76 -5.74 -10.13 4.74
CA MET A 76 -4.46 -10.73 4.32
C MET A 76 -4.69 -12.10 3.68
N ALA A 77 -5.45 -12.96 4.34
CA ALA A 77 -5.73 -14.30 3.83
C ALA A 77 -6.49 -14.23 2.50
N ALA A 78 -7.46 -13.33 2.34
CA ALA A 78 -8.20 -13.17 1.09
C ALA A 78 -7.30 -12.77 -0.10
N MET A 79 -6.23 -11.97 0.15
CA MET A 79 -5.25 -11.63 -0.88
C MET A 79 -4.30 -12.78 -1.19
N LEU A 80 -3.98 -13.60 -0.21
CA LEU A 80 -2.98 -14.65 -0.29
C LEU A 80 -3.56 -16.02 -0.71
N ALA A 81 -4.82 -16.28 -0.41
CA ALA A 81 -5.51 -17.54 -0.71
C ALA A 81 -5.87 -17.65 -2.21
N ILE A 82 -4.89 -17.46 -3.06
CA ILE A 82 -4.98 -17.54 -4.52
C ILE A 82 -3.98 -18.60 -4.99
N GLY A 83 -4.47 -19.57 -5.75
CA GLY A 83 -3.67 -20.58 -6.41
C GLY A 83 -2.93 -20.03 -7.64
N ASP A 84 -2.06 -20.82 -8.22
CA ASP A 84 -1.30 -20.43 -9.41
C ASP A 84 -2.20 -20.30 -10.64
N ASP A 85 -3.37 -20.91 -10.63
CA ASP A 85 -4.43 -20.77 -11.63
C ASP A 85 -5.30 -19.52 -11.46
N GLY A 86 -5.07 -18.73 -10.40
CA GLY A 86 -5.85 -17.53 -10.04
C GLY A 86 -7.14 -17.82 -9.27
N GLU A 87 -7.43 -19.08 -8.99
CA GLU A 87 -8.63 -19.46 -8.23
C GLU A 87 -8.40 -19.28 -6.73
N GLN A 88 -9.49 -19.03 -5.99
CA GLN A 88 -9.44 -18.93 -4.54
C GLN A 88 -9.25 -20.31 -3.90
N ILE A 89 -8.26 -20.43 -3.02
CA ILE A 89 -7.92 -21.65 -2.28
C ILE A 89 -8.18 -21.48 -0.78
N GLY A 90 -8.04 -22.58 -0.01
CA GLY A 90 -8.13 -22.57 1.45
C GLY A 90 -9.53 -22.31 1.98
N HIS A 91 -9.61 -21.65 3.15
CA HIS A 91 -10.82 -21.55 3.97
C HIS A 91 -11.42 -20.14 4.05
N VAL A 92 -10.91 -19.16 3.28
CA VAL A 92 -11.39 -17.78 3.36
C VAL A 92 -12.87 -17.68 3.00
N ALA A 93 -13.29 -18.40 1.95
CA ALA A 93 -14.69 -18.39 1.51
C ALA A 93 -15.67 -19.00 2.54
N ASP A 94 -15.19 -19.86 3.44
CA ASP A 94 -16.02 -20.45 4.51
C ASP A 94 -16.45 -19.40 5.55
N PHE A 95 -15.65 -18.32 5.72
CA PHE A 95 -15.90 -17.27 6.70
C PHE A 95 -16.42 -15.97 6.09
N LEU A 96 -15.87 -15.59 4.93
CA LEU A 96 -16.23 -14.35 4.22
C LEU A 96 -16.47 -14.67 2.74
N PRO A 97 -17.59 -15.34 2.41
CA PRO A 97 -17.92 -15.62 1.02
C PRO A 97 -18.05 -14.31 0.23
N GLY A 98 -17.46 -14.28 -0.95
CA GLY A 98 -17.44 -13.09 -1.81
C GLY A 98 -16.32 -12.09 -1.55
N LEU A 99 -15.48 -12.28 -0.52
CA LEU A 99 -14.25 -11.53 -0.34
C LEU A 99 -13.12 -12.17 -1.14
N LYS A 100 -12.61 -11.48 -2.15
CA LYS A 100 -11.56 -12.00 -3.03
C LYS A 100 -10.76 -10.90 -3.71
N VAL A 101 -9.67 -11.27 -4.38
CA VAL A 101 -8.94 -10.40 -5.32
C VAL A 101 -9.71 -10.41 -6.65
N PRO A 102 -9.99 -9.23 -7.26
CA PRO A 102 -10.61 -9.18 -8.57
C PRO A 102 -9.72 -9.82 -9.65
N THR A 103 -10.32 -10.59 -10.57
CA THR A 103 -9.59 -11.26 -11.65
C THR A 103 -8.77 -10.27 -12.49
N ARG A 104 -9.34 -9.10 -12.83
CA ARG A 104 -8.62 -8.05 -13.56
C ARG A 104 -7.36 -7.55 -12.83
N THR A 105 -7.32 -7.63 -11.50
CA THR A 105 -6.15 -7.26 -10.70
C THR A 105 -5.08 -8.35 -10.77
N LEU A 106 -5.48 -9.62 -10.69
CA LEU A 106 -4.57 -10.75 -10.88
C LEU A 106 -3.93 -10.73 -12.28
N GLU A 107 -4.72 -10.46 -13.31
CA GLU A 107 -4.23 -10.30 -14.68
C GLU A 107 -3.24 -9.14 -14.80
N HIS A 108 -3.50 -8.02 -14.13
CA HIS A 108 -2.61 -6.84 -14.12
C HIS A 108 -1.29 -7.12 -13.41
N ILE A 109 -1.33 -7.78 -12.25
CA ILE A 109 -0.12 -8.13 -11.47
C ILE A 109 0.64 -9.29 -12.14
N GLY A 110 -0.05 -10.17 -12.87
CA GLY A 110 0.52 -11.32 -13.56
C GLY A 110 0.98 -12.47 -12.65
N ARG A 111 0.62 -12.42 -11.36
CA ARG A 111 0.96 -13.42 -10.35
C ARG A 111 0.05 -13.30 -9.13
N PRO A 112 0.00 -14.30 -8.25
CA PRO A 112 -0.63 -14.14 -6.93
C PRO A 112 0.04 -13.03 -6.10
N PRO A 113 -0.75 -12.27 -5.32
CA PRO A 113 -0.26 -11.16 -4.52
C PRO A 113 0.78 -11.56 -3.45
N ARG A 114 1.67 -10.61 -3.13
CA ARG A 114 2.61 -10.67 -2.00
C ARG A 114 2.17 -9.71 -0.91
N VAL A 115 2.22 -10.16 0.34
CA VAL A 115 1.79 -9.38 1.50
C VAL A 115 2.92 -9.33 2.53
N LEU A 116 3.21 -8.11 2.99
CA LEU A 116 4.03 -7.86 4.16
C LEU A 116 3.13 -7.44 5.33
N PHE A 117 3.18 -8.17 6.44
CA PHE A 117 2.52 -7.78 7.69
C PHE A 117 3.54 -7.26 8.68
N VAL A 118 3.38 -6.02 9.11
CA VAL A 118 4.22 -5.35 10.11
C VAL A 118 3.44 -5.27 11.42
N ASP A 119 4.01 -5.83 12.49
CA ASP A 119 3.43 -5.81 13.82
C ASP A 119 4.36 -5.11 14.81
N THR A 120 3.89 -4.01 15.38
CA THR A 120 4.62 -3.21 16.37
C THR A 120 4.02 -3.31 17.76
N GLU A 121 2.80 -3.88 17.91
CA GLU A 121 2.05 -3.88 19.18
C GLU A 121 2.09 -5.20 19.92
N MET A 122 2.01 -6.34 19.23
CA MET A 122 1.79 -7.64 19.85
C MET A 122 3.08 -8.28 20.39
N GLU A 123 2.91 -9.14 21.40
CA GLU A 123 3.98 -10.08 21.79
C GLU A 123 4.27 -11.05 20.65
N LYS A 124 5.53 -11.46 20.50
CA LYS A 124 5.99 -12.33 19.40
C LYS A 124 5.15 -13.60 19.24
N LEU A 125 4.70 -14.19 20.35
CA LEU A 125 3.82 -15.37 20.32
C LEU A 125 2.45 -15.05 19.68
N ASN A 126 1.91 -13.86 19.91
CA ASN A 126 0.62 -13.46 19.35
C ASN A 126 0.75 -13.14 17.84
N SER A 127 1.82 -12.48 17.42
CA SER A 127 2.15 -12.30 16.00
C SER A 127 2.31 -13.65 15.29
N ALA A 128 2.98 -14.63 15.94
CA ALA A 128 3.09 -15.98 15.41
C ALA A 128 1.73 -16.69 15.29
N LYS A 129 0.76 -16.40 16.17
CA LYS A 129 -0.62 -16.90 16.02
C LYS A 129 -1.33 -16.27 14.83
N VAL A 130 -1.11 -14.99 14.54
CA VAL A 130 -1.64 -14.33 13.33
C VAL A 130 -1.07 -15.00 12.09
N LEU A 131 0.25 -15.17 12.02
CA LEU A 131 0.94 -15.87 10.93
C LEU A 131 0.29 -17.24 10.68
N ARG A 132 0.17 -18.08 11.71
CA ARG A 132 -0.43 -19.43 11.60
C ARG A 132 -1.89 -19.39 11.16
N ARG A 133 -2.66 -18.41 11.63
CA ARG A 133 -4.06 -18.25 11.21
C ARG A 133 -4.18 -17.92 9.74
N VAL A 134 -3.31 -17.04 9.21
CA VAL A 134 -3.26 -16.76 7.78
C VAL A 134 -2.91 -18.02 6.99
N HIS A 135 -1.88 -18.78 7.42
CA HIS A 135 -1.53 -20.05 6.80
C HIS A 135 -2.71 -21.01 6.74
N TRP A 136 -3.41 -21.19 7.87
CA TRP A 136 -4.59 -22.05 7.92
C TRP A 136 -5.70 -21.58 6.97
N LEU A 137 -6.00 -20.27 6.97
CA LEU A 137 -7.02 -19.69 6.07
C LEU A 137 -6.66 -19.88 4.60
N CYS A 138 -5.38 -19.84 4.25
CA CYS A 138 -4.90 -20.09 2.90
C CYS A 138 -4.78 -21.58 2.53
N GLY A 139 -5.00 -22.48 3.49
CA GLY A 139 -4.78 -23.92 3.28
C GLY A 139 -3.31 -24.32 3.14
N TRP A 140 -2.38 -23.47 3.62
CA TRP A 140 -0.95 -23.71 3.55
C TRP A 140 -0.42 -24.58 4.71
N PRO A 141 0.69 -25.32 4.50
CA PRO A 141 1.36 -26.03 5.59
C PRO A 141 1.76 -25.09 6.72
N MET A 142 1.54 -25.52 7.97
CA MET A 142 1.75 -24.69 9.16
C MET A 142 3.22 -24.52 9.56
N ASN A 143 4.11 -25.31 8.99
CA ASN A 143 5.54 -25.41 9.32
C ASN A 143 6.46 -25.01 8.15
N GLU A 144 5.89 -24.50 7.08
CA GLU A 144 6.62 -24.06 5.90
C GLU A 144 6.50 -22.57 5.71
N ALA A 145 7.61 -21.89 5.43
CA ALA A 145 7.60 -20.48 5.06
C ALA A 145 6.98 -20.30 3.67
N GLN A 146 6.24 -19.22 3.50
CA GLN A 146 5.64 -18.86 2.22
C GLN A 146 6.29 -17.58 1.68
N GLU A 147 6.85 -17.64 0.49
CA GLU A 147 7.52 -16.48 -0.13
C GLU A 147 6.60 -15.27 -0.31
N ARG A 148 5.29 -15.51 -0.45
CA ARG A 148 4.28 -14.48 -0.66
C ARG A 148 3.77 -13.81 0.61
N PHE A 149 4.12 -14.36 1.79
CA PHE A 149 3.66 -13.83 3.07
C PHE A 149 4.81 -13.69 4.06
N ASN A 150 5.14 -12.45 4.39
CA ASN A 150 6.19 -12.11 5.33
C ASN A 150 5.61 -11.35 6.53
N VAL A 151 6.10 -11.68 7.73
CA VAL A 151 5.70 -11.02 8.98
C VAL A 151 6.92 -10.39 9.62
N LEU A 152 6.91 -9.07 9.72
CA LEU A 152 7.95 -8.26 10.34
C LEU A 152 7.52 -7.85 11.75
N TRP A 153 8.13 -8.45 12.77
CA TRP A 153 7.81 -8.17 14.17
C TRP A 153 8.76 -7.14 14.75
N LEU A 154 8.27 -5.93 15.08
CA LEU A 154 9.08 -4.78 15.47
C LEU A 154 8.83 -4.26 16.90
N ARG A 155 7.98 -4.90 17.69
CA ARG A 155 7.65 -4.44 19.04
C ARG A 155 8.90 -4.25 19.94
N SER A 156 9.89 -5.10 19.84
CA SER A 156 11.10 -5.04 20.66
C SER A 156 12.15 -4.05 20.17
N VAL A 157 11.92 -3.39 19.04
CA VAL A 157 12.88 -2.42 18.48
C VAL A 157 12.99 -1.20 19.38
N LYS A 158 14.24 -0.86 19.74
CA LYS A 158 14.60 0.28 20.59
C LYS A 158 15.29 1.37 19.78
N ALA A 159 15.44 2.54 20.38
CA ALA A 159 16.29 3.60 19.84
C ALA A 159 17.72 3.09 19.61
N ASP A 160 18.35 3.55 18.54
CA ASP A 160 19.73 3.23 18.22
C ASP A 160 20.66 4.32 18.77
N ILE A 161 21.42 3.98 19.80
CA ILE A 161 22.34 4.88 20.48
C ILE A 161 23.49 5.31 19.54
N ASN A 162 23.91 4.45 18.62
CA ASN A 162 25.04 4.73 17.74
C ASN A 162 24.68 5.77 16.66
N THR A 163 23.48 5.73 16.15
CA THR A 163 23.00 6.66 15.12
C THR A 163 22.15 7.80 15.67
N GLY A 164 21.80 7.76 16.96
CA GLY A 164 20.90 8.71 17.60
C GLY A 164 19.43 8.61 17.16
N LYS A 165 19.07 7.60 16.36
CA LYS A 165 17.70 7.40 15.89
C LYS A 165 16.78 6.94 16.99
N GLN A 166 15.61 7.56 17.07
CA GLN A 166 14.53 7.11 17.95
C GLN A 166 13.96 5.76 17.47
N ALA A 167 13.28 5.04 18.37
CA ALA A 167 12.74 3.70 18.05
C ALA A 167 11.79 3.70 16.84
N PHE A 168 10.97 4.74 16.68
CA PHE A 168 10.07 4.85 15.51
C PHE A 168 10.83 5.02 14.20
N GLN A 169 11.94 5.78 14.18
CA GLN A 169 12.79 5.96 13.01
C GLN A 169 13.47 4.64 12.62
N VAL A 170 13.97 3.90 13.60
CA VAL A 170 14.58 2.57 13.37
C VAL A 170 13.54 1.60 12.81
N ARG A 171 12.30 1.60 13.35
CA ARG A 171 11.21 0.77 12.81
C ARG A 171 10.88 1.13 11.37
N ARG A 172 10.80 2.43 11.07
CA ARG A 172 10.56 2.93 9.71
C ARG A 172 11.62 2.42 8.73
N ASP A 173 12.89 2.57 9.06
CA ASP A 173 13.99 2.10 8.21
C ASP A 173 13.93 0.58 7.98
N LEU A 174 13.57 -0.19 9.00
CA LEU A 174 13.39 -1.64 8.88
C LEU A 174 12.20 -2.01 7.99
N ILE A 175 11.10 -1.25 8.06
CA ILE A 175 9.94 -1.44 7.19
C ILE A 175 10.33 -1.16 5.74
N LEU A 176 10.98 -0.03 5.46
CA LEU A 176 11.42 0.32 4.10
C LEU A 176 12.38 -0.73 3.55
N SER A 177 13.34 -1.18 4.35
CA SER A 177 14.26 -2.27 3.95
C SER A 177 13.52 -3.58 3.65
N ALA A 178 12.51 -3.92 4.44
CA ALA A 178 11.70 -5.11 4.19
C ALA A 178 10.83 -4.97 2.93
N VAL A 179 10.31 -3.78 2.64
CA VAL A 179 9.58 -3.49 1.40
C VAL A 179 10.51 -3.67 0.20
N ASP A 180 11.74 -3.15 0.28
CA ASP A 180 12.73 -3.29 -0.80
C ASP A 180 13.13 -4.76 -1.03
N GLU A 181 13.23 -5.56 0.03
CA GLU A 181 13.61 -6.97 -0.07
C GLU A 181 12.46 -7.84 -0.58
N VAL A 182 11.26 -7.68 0.00
CA VAL A 182 10.10 -8.56 -0.26
C VAL A 182 9.34 -8.15 -1.52
N GLN A 183 9.38 -6.85 -1.88
CA GLN A 183 8.59 -6.26 -2.97
C GLN A 183 7.09 -6.64 -2.86
N PRO A 184 6.43 -6.31 -1.72
CA PRO A 184 5.04 -6.66 -1.51
C PRO A 184 4.10 -5.81 -2.36
N ASP A 185 2.95 -6.37 -2.76
CA ASP A 185 1.87 -5.62 -3.39
C ASP A 185 1.05 -4.84 -2.35
N VAL A 186 1.02 -5.35 -1.10
CA VAL A 186 0.31 -4.72 0.02
C VAL A 186 1.10 -4.86 1.32
N VAL A 187 1.18 -3.76 2.05
CA VAL A 187 1.74 -3.72 3.41
C VAL A 187 0.61 -3.50 4.40
N PHE A 188 0.46 -4.42 5.35
CA PHE A 188 -0.43 -4.26 6.51
C PHE A 188 0.37 -3.84 7.72
N ILE A 189 -0.07 -2.81 8.43
CA ILE A 189 0.60 -2.30 9.62
C ILE A 189 -0.38 -2.34 10.80
N ASP A 190 -0.08 -3.16 11.81
CA ASP A 190 -0.77 -3.15 13.10
C ASP A 190 0.08 -2.38 14.11
N GLY A 191 -0.43 -1.23 14.58
CA GLY A 191 0.29 -0.34 15.48
C GLY A 191 0.96 0.86 14.80
N ILE A 192 0.27 1.54 13.90
CA ILE A 192 0.80 2.72 13.18
C ILE A 192 1.40 3.81 14.10
N ARG A 193 0.92 3.92 15.34
CA ARG A 193 1.44 4.88 16.33
C ARG A 193 2.92 4.71 16.62
N ASP A 194 3.41 3.46 16.57
CA ASP A 194 4.77 3.12 16.94
C ASP A 194 5.80 3.42 15.86
N ILE A 195 5.33 3.86 14.68
CA ILE A 195 6.16 4.23 13.53
C ILE A 195 6.08 5.71 13.16
N ILE A 196 5.28 6.48 13.92
CA ILE A 196 5.14 7.93 13.79
C ILE A 196 5.71 8.59 15.05
N GLY A 197 6.56 9.61 14.91
CA GLY A 197 7.23 10.26 16.04
C GLY A 197 6.30 11.11 16.90
N SER A 198 5.34 11.78 16.28
CA SER A 198 4.29 12.53 16.97
C SER A 198 2.99 12.40 16.22
N PHE A 199 1.96 11.89 16.90
CA PHE A 199 0.63 11.75 16.32
C PHE A 199 -0.06 13.09 16.01
N ASN A 200 0.46 14.17 16.61
CA ASN A 200 -0.03 15.54 16.43
C ASN A 200 0.83 16.34 15.43
N ASP A 201 1.86 15.74 14.84
CA ASP A 201 2.65 16.38 13.81
C ASP A 201 2.08 16.05 12.44
N GLU A 202 1.31 16.99 11.88
CA GLU A 202 0.66 16.85 10.58
C GLU A 202 1.69 16.65 9.46
N THR A 203 2.89 17.23 9.60
CA THR A 203 3.96 17.15 8.61
C THR A 203 4.55 15.73 8.54
N GLU A 204 4.75 15.10 9.70
CA GLU A 204 5.30 13.74 9.79
C GLU A 204 4.28 12.69 9.36
N SER A 205 2.99 12.92 9.66
CA SER A 205 1.90 12.05 9.22
C SER A 205 1.67 12.12 7.71
N ALA A 206 1.82 13.30 7.11
CA ALA A 206 1.68 13.50 5.67
C ALA A 206 2.84 12.88 4.87
N ALA A 207 4.07 12.90 5.39
CA ALA A 207 5.24 12.31 4.74
C ALA A 207 5.11 10.79 4.57
N TRP A 208 4.41 10.10 5.48
CA TRP A 208 4.16 8.66 5.40
C TRP A 208 3.17 8.24 4.31
N VAL A 209 2.28 9.12 3.94
CA VAL A 209 1.24 8.85 2.91
C VAL A 209 1.74 9.20 1.51
N GLY A 210 2.81 9.98 1.40
CA GLY A 210 3.35 10.48 0.13
C GLY A 210 4.62 9.77 -0.38
N GLU A 211 5.20 8.84 0.38
CA GLU A 211 6.29 7.96 -0.04
C GLU A 211 5.75 6.58 -0.47
#